data_b1771e19c4e2fb3e49a494a65046ea68
#
_entry.id   b1771e19c4e2fb3e49a494a65046ea68
#
_cell.length_a   1.000
_cell.length_b   1.000
_cell.length_c   1.000
_cell.angle_alpha   90.00
_cell.angle_beta   90.00
_cell.angle_gamma   90.00
#
_symmetry.space_group_name_H-M   'P 1'
#
loop_
_entity.id
_entity.type
_entity.pdbx_description
1 polymer ?
#
loop_
_entity_poly.entity_id
_entity_poly.type
_entity_poly.pdbx_seq_one_letter_code
_entity_poly.pdbx_strand_id
1 'polypeptide(L)'
;MDQFSNLRSLFACIFIILICSSIASMIQSDFGRVEVNAVKVDTQKGQHLVFDLYKPTSATQDNKAPFVVVVPGFQRSKEALSNIAIELSRRGMVVALIDPYAQGLSSSSRSKRSATTEGYGMFFLVEQAYSGNFLDYIDINKIASTGHSMGGNAAIRGANYFGKQAIKNNEPSKLHSVFVSGYVLTLQDKVLKDIRSNVGVSYALYDEGAFRNELSGWDASNMKIAPEALRVINWGIHNGNPDLAEVELGNYYGSLNDSSLRVIHNEELIHPFQPYNNIATANQIEYFEKVFDLNPTISSSKQIWQWKELMTLISMITAMIMLLPLSRFFLSFKLFSSLVKEIPQAQPKQNYHSKIVFWSIFFLGAFIACFSYIPMVDAAKNIFQAAASREMTWFFPQRMNNSVMLWASFNGLVGLILFTLSYQLFGKKHGVVSSSWGLNADFKYIVKTLILAILVFVTYYSFLFLIYFIFHVDYRFWFMGVRIFQPEMLLVLAMYAPLFFIFFFSNSLRVNGSMRIEGQPEWKSMLIAGIANSLGLFLIILIQYITFAWTGTVFWTTNWLSVNLLFAIVPMMFVLPYFNRYFFYMTGRVYLGPMVTTLVFIMILSTNTVVYLPI
;
A
#
# COMPACT_ATOMS: atom_id res chain seq x y z
N MET A 1 -18.16 32.68 -6.18
CA MET A 1 -16.90 32.38 -6.87
C MET A 1 -17.22 32.13 -8.33
N ASP A 2 -16.50 32.78 -9.21
CA ASP A 2 -16.78 32.84 -10.63
C ASP A 2 -16.62 31.47 -11.31
N GLN A 3 -17.51 31.10 -12.23
CA GLN A 3 -17.48 29.83 -12.96
C GLN A 3 -16.18 29.66 -13.74
N PHE A 4 -15.61 30.76 -14.24
CA PHE A 4 -14.30 30.79 -14.88
C PHE A 4 -13.15 30.41 -13.94
N SER A 5 -13.17 30.80 -12.67
CA SER A 5 -12.16 30.43 -11.67
C SER A 5 -12.15 28.92 -11.39
N ASN A 6 -13.34 28.29 -11.35
CA ASN A 6 -13.45 26.85 -11.14
C ASN A 6 -12.93 26.02 -12.32
N LEU A 7 -13.24 26.44 -13.55
CA LEU A 7 -12.72 25.79 -14.75
C LEU A 7 -11.20 25.92 -14.84
N ARG A 8 -10.64 27.10 -14.54
CA ARG A 8 -9.18 27.30 -14.50
C ARG A 8 -8.51 26.37 -13.49
N SER A 9 -9.09 26.22 -12.29
CA SER A 9 -8.57 25.32 -11.27
C SER A 9 -8.63 23.84 -11.70
N LEU A 10 -9.73 23.42 -12.36
CA LEU A 10 -9.86 22.06 -12.88
C LEU A 10 -8.83 21.78 -13.98
N PHE A 11 -8.70 22.69 -14.95
CA PHE A 11 -7.69 22.57 -16.01
C PHE A 11 -6.26 22.58 -15.48
N ALA A 12 -5.97 23.40 -14.45
CA ALA A 12 -4.66 23.39 -13.79
C ALA A 12 -4.35 22.03 -13.15
N CYS A 13 -5.32 21.43 -12.45
CA CYS A 13 -5.14 20.08 -11.89
C CYS A 13 -4.88 19.04 -12.98
N ILE A 14 -5.69 19.02 -14.04
CA ILE A 14 -5.53 18.10 -15.17
C ILE A 14 -4.14 18.29 -15.80
N PHE A 15 -3.72 19.52 -16.04
CA PHE A 15 -2.43 19.84 -16.66
C PHE A 15 -1.25 19.38 -15.79
N ILE A 16 -1.29 19.62 -14.48
CA ILE A 16 -0.25 19.17 -13.54
C ILE A 16 -0.17 17.64 -13.53
N ILE A 17 -1.32 16.94 -13.47
CA ILE A 17 -1.35 15.48 -13.49
C ILE A 17 -0.76 14.94 -14.80
N LEU A 18 -1.11 15.50 -15.93
CA LEU A 18 -0.59 15.08 -17.24
C LEU A 18 0.93 15.26 -17.33
N ILE A 19 1.45 16.41 -16.92
CA ILE A 19 2.91 16.67 -16.93
C ILE A 19 3.63 15.72 -15.98
N CYS A 20 3.17 15.60 -14.73
CA CYS A 20 3.83 14.76 -13.74
C CYS A 20 3.77 13.27 -14.15
N SER A 21 2.64 12.81 -14.70
CA SER A 21 2.51 11.43 -15.18
C SER A 21 3.40 11.17 -16.41
N SER A 22 3.53 12.14 -17.31
CA SER A 22 4.47 12.05 -18.45
C SER A 22 5.91 11.94 -17.98
N ILE A 23 6.34 12.81 -17.04
CA ILE A 23 7.70 12.76 -16.49
C ILE A 23 7.93 11.44 -15.73
N ALA A 24 6.97 10.99 -14.93
CA ALA A 24 7.05 9.71 -14.22
C ALA A 24 7.21 8.52 -15.18
N SER A 25 6.47 8.51 -16.29
CA SER A 25 6.57 7.51 -17.36
C SER A 25 7.94 7.54 -18.05
N MET A 26 8.46 8.74 -18.35
CA MET A 26 9.80 8.89 -18.91
C MET A 26 10.89 8.34 -17.98
N ILE A 27 10.78 8.62 -16.68
CA ILE A 27 11.73 8.08 -15.67
C ILE A 27 11.58 6.56 -15.57
N GLN A 28 10.36 6.04 -15.55
CA GLN A 28 10.06 4.62 -15.47
C GLN A 28 10.65 3.83 -16.65
N SER A 29 10.66 4.42 -17.84
CA SER A 29 11.23 3.86 -19.06
C SER A 29 12.70 4.23 -19.30
N ASP A 30 13.39 4.77 -18.29
CA ASP A 30 14.76 5.33 -18.45
C ASP A 30 14.89 6.17 -19.73
N PHE A 31 13.96 7.10 -19.93
CA PHE A 31 13.90 8.00 -21.09
C PHE A 31 13.88 7.25 -22.43
N GLY A 32 13.17 6.14 -22.50
CA GLY A 32 12.96 5.33 -23.71
C GLY A 32 14.01 4.22 -23.92
N ARG A 33 14.95 4.01 -22.96
CA ARG A 33 15.90 2.90 -23.02
C ARG A 33 15.33 1.58 -22.51
N VAL A 34 14.18 1.63 -21.82
CA VAL A 34 13.44 0.49 -21.29
C VAL A 34 12.01 0.55 -21.79
N GLU A 35 11.56 -0.52 -22.42
CA GLU A 35 10.15 -0.72 -22.79
C GLU A 35 9.41 -1.27 -21.56
N VAL A 36 8.26 -0.67 -21.20
CA VAL A 36 7.42 -1.11 -20.07
C VAL A 36 6.05 -1.50 -20.57
N ASN A 37 5.70 -2.78 -20.46
CA ASN A 37 4.45 -3.33 -20.96
C ASN A 37 3.71 -4.12 -19.89
N ALA A 38 2.41 -3.90 -19.74
CA ALA A 38 1.54 -4.75 -18.94
C ALA A 38 1.27 -6.07 -19.67
N VAL A 39 1.51 -7.17 -18.98
CA VAL A 39 1.29 -8.52 -19.51
C VAL A 39 0.34 -9.27 -18.59
N LYS A 40 -0.63 -9.96 -19.19
CA LYS A 40 -1.52 -10.90 -18.51
C LYS A 40 -1.31 -12.29 -19.10
N VAL A 41 -1.06 -13.28 -18.25
CA VAL A 41 -0.91 -14.67 -18.65
C VAL A 41 -1.85 -15.56 -17.86
N ASP A 42 -2.46 -16.51 -18.54
CA ASP A 42 -3.22 -17.55 -17.89
C ASP A 42 -2.23 -18.57 -17.32
N THR A 43 -2.46 -18.93 -16.07
CA THR A 43 -1.68 -19.91 -15.37
C THR A 43 -2.49 -21.21 -15.22
N GLN A 44 -2.34 -21.94 -14.15
CA GLN A 44 -3.07 -23.18 -13.98
C GLN A 44 -4.49 -22.98 -13.39
N LYS A 45 -5.43 -23.85 -13.75
CA LYS A 45 -6.74 -23.97 -13.07
C LYS A 45 -7.61 -22.70 -13.05
N GLY A 46 -7.58 -21.93 -14.13
CA GLY A 46 -8.37 -20.70 -14.27
C GLY A 46 -7.77 -19.48 -13.56
N GLN A 47 -6.58 -19.61 -12.99
CA GLN A 47 -5.82 -18.49 -12.43
C GLN A 47 -5.16 -17.69 -13.56
N HIS A 48 -4.99 -16.39 -13.35
CA HIS A 48 -4.18 -15.55 -14.20
C HIS A 48 -3.23 -14.68 -13.38
N LEU A 49 -2.08 -14.39 -13.96
CA LEU A 49 -1.05 -13.53 -13.38
C LEU A 49 -0.89 -12.29 -14.25
N VAL A 50 -0.83 -11.12 -13.61
CA VAL A 50 -0.55 -9.84 -14.26
C VAL A 50 0.79 -9.34 -13.78
N PHE A 51 1.61 -8.82 -14.69
CA PHE A 51 2.91 -8.24 -14.37
C PHE A 51 3.26 -7.12 -15.36
N ASP A 52 4.16 -6.23 -14.95
CA ASP A 52 4.81 -5.29 -15.84
C ASP A 52 6.16 -5.87 -16.26
N LEU A 53 6.35 -5.96 -17.56
CA LEU A 53 7.61 -6.39 -18.16
C LEU A 53 8.44 -5.16 -18.53
N TYR A 54 9.55 -4.99 -17.84
CA TYR A 54 10.57 -3.98 -18.12
C TYR A 54 11.65 -4.61 -18.98
N LYS A 55 11.71 -4.24 -20.26
CA LYS A 55 12.66 -4.77 -21.23
C LYS A 55 13.64 -3.68 -21.66
N PRO A 56 14.92 -3.76 -21.31
CA PRO A 56 15.94 -2.90 -21.90
C PRO A 56 15.98 -3.03 -23.42
N THR A 57 16.11 -1.92 -24.15
CA THR A 57 16.22 -1.96 -25.62
C THR A 57 17.45 -2.71 -26.12
N SER A 58 18.47 -2.85 -25.25
CA SER A 58 19.67 -3.66 -25.50
C SER A 58 19.42 -5.18 -25.43
N ALA A 59 18.32 -5.62 -24.83
CA ALA A 59 17.97 -7.04 -24.72
C ALA A 59 17.34 -7.52 -26.04
N THR A 60 18.06 -8.33 -26.80
CA THR A 60 17.67 -8.87 -28.11
C THR A 60 17.98 -10.38 -28.18
N GLN A 61 17.54 -11.06 -29.23
CA GLN A 61 17.87 -12.48 -29.46
C GLN A 61 19.38 -12.73 -29.52
N ASP A 62 20.12 -11.78 -30.11
CA ASP A 62 21.60 -11.88 -30.25
C ASP A 62 22.33 -11.39 -29.00
N ASN A 63 21.71 -10.57 -28.17
CA ASN A 63 22.25 -10.04 -26.92
C ASN A 63 21.29 -10.32 -25.77
N LYS A 64 21.27 -11.56 -25.30
CA LYS A 64 20.36 -12.02 -24.26
C LYS A 64 20.72 -11.41 -22.90
N ALA A 65 19.69 -10.95 -22.19
CA ALA A 65 19.82 -10.30 -20.89
C ALA A 65 19.43 -11.24 -19.73
N PRO A 66 19.97 -11.06 -18.52
CA PRO A 66 19.46 -11.71 -17.31
C PRO A 66 17.99 -11.38 -17.08
N PHE A 67 17.25 -12.31 -16.47
CA PHE A 67 15.84 -12.16 -16.17
C PHE A 67 15.56 -12.19 -14.66
N VAL A 68 14.88 -11.18 -14.13
CA VAL A 68 14.58 -11.07 -12.70
C VAL A 68 13.07 -10.95 -12.49
N VAL A 69 12.49 -11.86 -11.67
CA VAL A 69 11.11 -11.74 -11.23
C VAL A 69 11.07 -11.02 -9.87
N VAL A 70 10.40 -9.87 -9.82
CA VAL A 70 10.25 -9.05 -8.61
C VAL A 70 8.88 -9.30 -8.00
N VAL A 71 8.85 -9.73 -6.74
CA VAL A 71 7.65 -10.16 -6.03
C VAL A 71 7.36 -9.21 -4.86
N PRO A 72 6.31 -8.40 -4.92
CA PRO A 72 5.87 -7.57 -3.79
C PRO A 72 5.42 -8.40 -2.58
N GLY A 73 5.42 -7.75 -1.42
CA GLY A 73 4.97 -8.33 -0.17
C GLY A 73 3.46 -8.44 -0.04
N PHE A 74 3.03 -8.92 1.12
CA PHE A 74 1.62 -9.01 1.48
C PHE A 74 0.96 -7.63 1.46
N GLN A 75 -0.20 -7.52 0.84
CA GLN A 75 -0.96 -6.28 0.62
C GLN A 75 -0.29 -5.28 -0.33
N ARG A 76 0.61 -5.71 -1.18
CA ARG A 76 1.29 -4.83 -2.13
C ARG A 76 1.06 -5.31 -3.56
N SER A 77 0.65 -4.40 -4.42
CA SER A 77 0.63 -4.60 -5.86
C SER A 77 2.02 -4.36 -6.46
N LYS A 78 2.18 -4.72 -7.73
CA LYS A 78 3.44 -4.58 -8.46
C LYS A 78 4.08 -3.19 -8.36
N GLU A 79 3.29 -2.14 -8.43
CA GLU A 79 3.80 -0.77 -8.41
C GLU A 79 4.55 -0.41 -7.13
N ALA A 80 4.32 -1.14 -6.02
CA ALA A 80 5.02 -0.90 -4.75
C ALA A 80 6.51 -1.22 -4.79
N LEU A 81 6.98 -2.03 -5.76
CA LEU A 81 8.40 -2.33 -5.98
C LEU A 81 8.87 -1.88 -7.38
N SER A 82 8.20 -0.90 -7.98
CA SER A 82 8.61 -0.35 -9.28
C SER A 82 9.99 0.30 -9.24
N ASN A 83 10.43 0.77 -8.07
CA ASN A 83 11.79 1.27 -7.86
C ASN A 83 12.85 0.22 -8.20
N ILE A 84 12.70 -1.02 -7.71
CA ILE A 84 13.63 -2.12 -8.00
C ILE A 84 13.60 -2.47 -9.50
N ALA A 85 12.40 -2.56 -10.10
CA ALA A 85 12.27 -2.86 -11.52
C ALA A 85 12.94 -1.79 -12.40
N ILE A 86 12.76 -0.51 -12.09
CA ILE A 86 13.41 0.61 -12.77
C ILE A 86 14.93 0.48 -12.68
N GLU A 87 15.47 0.27 -11.48
CA GLU A 87 16.91 0.29 -11.29
C GLU A 87 17.61 -0.94 -11.87
N LEU A 88 17.01 -2.12 -11.82
CA LEU A 88 17.56 -3.32 -12.44
C LEU A 88 17.48 -3.25 -13.97
N SER A 89 16.35 -2.78 -14.53
CA SER A 89 16.19 -2.69 -15.99
C SER A 89 17.13 -1.66 -16.63
N ARG A 90 17.37 -0.54 -15.97
CA ARG A 90 18.36 0.47 -16.41
C ARG A 90 19.79 -0.09 -16.51
N ARG A 91 20.06 -1.19 -15.82
CA ARG A 91 21.36 -1.89 -15.80
C ARG A 91 21.38 -3.13 -16.71
N GLY A 92 20.44 -3.21 -17.64
CA GLY A 92 20.42 -4.22 -18.68
C GLY A 92 19.74 -5.52 -18.30
N MET A 93 19.03 -5.61 -17.19
CA MET A 93 18.26 -6.79 -16.79
C MET A 93 16.82 -6.69 -17.29
N VAL A 94 16.27 -7.77 -17.83
CA VAL A 94 14.83 -7.88 -18.10
C VAL A 94 14.12 -8.18 -16.79
N VAL A 95 13.08 -7.41 -16.44
CA VAL A 95 12.40 -7.54 -15.15
C VAL A 95 10.91 -7.80 -15.34
N ALA A 96 10.39 -8.86 -14.72
CA ALA A 96 8.96 -9.09 -14.56
C ALA A 96 8.53 -8.69 -13.13
N LEU A 97 7.84 -7.56 -13.02
CA LEU A 97 7.31 -7.05 -11.76
C LEU A 97 5.87 -7.52 -11.60
N ILE A 98 5.62 -8.51 -10.75
CA ILE A 98 4.31 -9.19 -10.69
C ILE A 98 3.33 -8.53 -9.73
N ASP A 99 2.04 -8.59 -10.05
CA ASP A 99 0.98 -8.53 -9.06
C ASP A 99 0.85 -9.92 -8.42
N PRO A 100 1.17 -10.10 -7.13
CA PRO A 100 1.01 -11.39 -6.47
C PRO A 100 -0.43 -11.90 -6.55
N TYR A 101 -0.65 -13.21 -6.60
CA TYR A 101 -2.02 -13.75 -6.53
C TYR A 101 -2.82 -13.15 -5.38
N ALA A 102 -4.09 -12.85 -5.62
CA ALA A 102 -5.03 -12.14 -4.75
C ALA A 102 -4.65 -10.68 -4.46
N GLN A 103 -3.75 -10.08 -5.24
CA GLN A 103 -3.34 -8.69 -5.12
C GLN A 103 -3.30 -8.03 -6.50
N GLY A 104 -3.52 -6.73 -6.55
CA GLY A 104 -3.49 -6.00 -7.81
C GLY A 104 -4.52 -6.47 -8.83
N LEU A 105 -4.05 -6.77 -10.04
CA LEU A 105 -4.88 -7.25 -11.15
C LEU A 105 -4.79 -8.77 -11.36
N SER A 106 -4.00 -9.48 -10.57
CA SER A 106 -3.94 -10.95 -10.62
C SER A 106 -5.13 -11.58 -9.92
N SER A 107 -5.55 -12.74 -10.41
CA SER A 107 -6.63 -13.52 -9.77
C SER A 107 -6.25 -14.01 -8.38
N SER A 108 -7.22 -14.49 -7.64
CA SER A 108 -6.97 -15.27 -6.42
C SER A 108 -6.19 -16.55 -6.73
N SER A 109 -5.60 -17.15 -5.70
CA SER A 109 -5.00 -18.48 -5.78
C SER A 109 -5.92 -19.50 -5.12
N ARG A 110 -5.93 -20.74 -5.63
CA ARG A 110 -6.54 -21.88 -4.95
C ARG A 110 -5.76 -22.33 -3.71
N SER A 111 -4.51 -21.87 -3.57
CA SER A 111 -3.68 -22.14 -2.41
C SER A 111 -3.81 -21.06 -1.36
N LYS A 112 -4.23 -21.41 -0.15
CA LYS A 112 -4.21 -20.51 1.03
C LYS A 112 -2.79 -20.07 1.43
N ARG A 113 -1.75 -20.71 0.86
CA ARG A 113 -0.33 -20.49 1.15
C ARG A 113 0.45 -20.12 -0.12
N SER A 114 -0.17 -19.38 -1.03
CA SER A 114 0.36 -19.08 -2.37
C SER A 114 1.80 -18.58 -2.38
N ALA A 115 2.20 -17.70 -1.46
CA ALA A 115 3.59 -17.25 -1.34
C ALA A 115 4.59 -18.40 -1.12
N THR A 116 4.16 -19.49 -0.47
CA THR A 116 5.02 -20.65 -0.14
C THR A 116 4.97 -21.72 -1.22
N THR A 117 3.80 -21.97 -1.81
CA THR A 117 3.55 -23.11 -2.70
C THR A 117 3.64 -22.76 -4.18
N GLU A 118 3.53 -21.49 -4.53
CA GLU A 118 3.46 -20.98 -5.91
C GLU A 118 4.34 -19.73 -6.10
N GLY A 119 5.00 -19.25 -5.01
CA GLY A 119 5.77 -18.01 -5.06
C GLY A 119 4.92 -16.80 -5.51
N TYR A 120 3.62 -16.78 -5.17
CA TYR A 120 2.66 -15.78 -5.66
C TYR A 120 2.52 -15.70 -7.20
N GLY A 121 2.84 -16.77 -7.91
CA GLY A 121 2.88 -16.82 -9.38
C GLY A 121 4.28 -16.78 -9.96
N MET A 122 5.31 -16.45 -9.17
CA MET A 122 6.70 -16.38 -9.62
C MET A 122 7.21 -17.74 -10.12
N PHE A 123 6.83 -18.87 -9.48
CA PHE A 123 7.29 -20.18 -9.93
C PHE A 123 6.85 -20.45 -11.38
N PHE A 124 5.63 -20.09 -11.73
CA PHE A 124 5.14 -20.22 -13.10
C PHE A 124 5.98 -19.41 -14.10
N LEU A 125 6.29 -18.14 -13.77
CA LEU A 125 7.10 -17.32 -14.67
C LEU A 125 8.53 -17.85 -14.86
N VAL A 126 9.15 -18.35 -13.79
CA VAL A 126 10.48 -18.98 -13.87
C VAL A 126 10.43 -20.23 -14.75
N GLU A 127 9.41 -21.07 -14.62
CA GLU A 127 9.21 -22.24 -15.48
C GLU A 127 9.05 -21.84 -16.95
N GLN A 128 8.23 -20.84 -17.24
CA GLN A 128 8.00 -20.34 -18.60
C GLN A 128 9.28 -19.72 -19.19
N ALA A 129 9.99 -18.92 -18.41
CA ALA A 129 11.24 -18.29 -18.83
C ALA A 129 12.31 -19.34 -19.14
N TYR A 130 12.45 -20.34 -18.27
CA TYR A 130 13.44 -21.42 -18.45
C TYR A 130 13.13 -22.32 -19.65
N SER A 131 11.84 -22.49 -20.02
CA SER A 131 11.47 -23.27 -21.21
C SER A 131 12.00 -22.69 -22.54
N GLY A 132 12.45 -21.44 -22.54
CA GLY A 132 12.96 -20.73 -23.72
C GLY A 132 11.91 -20.27 -24.74
N ASN A 133 10.63 -20.58 -24.51
CA ASN A 133 9.54 -20.26 -25.45
C ASN A 133 8.78 -18.98 -25.11
N PHE A 134 9.07 -18.38 -23.94
CA PHE A 134 8.32 -17.24 -23.42
C PHE A 134 8.93 -15.90 -23.86
N LEU A 135 10.26 -15.75 -23.72
CA LEU A 135 10.99 -14.53 -24.07
C LEU A 135 12.32 -14.96 -24.75
N ASP A 136 12.50 -14.63 -26.01
CA ASP A 136 13.65 -15.05 -26.81
C ASP A 136 14.93 -14.24 -26.57
N TYR A 137 14.81 -13.13 -25.85
CA TYR A 137 15.87 -12.16 -25.53
C TYR A 137 16.41 -12.30 -24.10
N ILE A 138 16.04 -13.35 -23.36
CA ILE A 138 16.59 -13.61 -22.02
C ILE A 138 17.62 -14.74 -22.02
N ASP A 139 18.58 -14.65 -21.11
CA ASP A 139 19.50 -15.75 -20.82
C ASP A 139 18.86 -16.71 -19.81
N ILE A 140 18.48 -17.89 -20.26
CA ILE A 140 17.82 -18.93 -19.43
C ILE A 140 18.70 -19.43 -18.29
N ASN A 141 20.03 -19.23 -18.35
CA ASN A 141 20.97 -19.58 -17.29
C ASN A 141 21.11 -18.46 -16.23
N LYS A 142 20.56 -17.28 -16.48
CA LYS A 142 20.62 -16.10 -15.61
C LYS A 142 19.23 -15.64 -15.16
N ILE A 143 18.42 -16.58 -14.66
CA ILE A 143 17.08 -16.30 -14.12
C ILE A 143 17.18 -16.13 -12.62
N ALA A 144 16.61 -15.03 -12.10
CA ALA A 144 16.62 -14.72 -10.67
C ALA A 144 15.23 -14.29 -10.16
N SER A 145 15.09 -14.28 -8.84
CA SER A 145 13.93 -13.68 -8.18
C SER A 145 14.34 -12.85 -6.99
N THR A 146 13.57 -11.82 -6.74
CA THR A 146 13.68 -11.00 -5.52
C THR A 146 12.30 -10.60 -5.04
N GLY A 147 12.22 -10.16 -3.79
CA GLY A 147 11.00 -9.61 -3.25
C GLY A 147 11.17 -9.15 -1.81
N HIS A 148 10.24 -8.31 -1.38
CA HIS A 148 10.22 -7.78 -0.02
C HIS A 148 9.16 -8.49 0.84
N SER A 149 9.45 -8.74 2.12
CA SER A 149 8.52 -9.33 3.07
C SER A 149 8.01 -10.71 2.58
N MET A 150 6.72 -10.91 2.40
CA MET A 150 6.18 -12.16 1.84
C MET A 150 6.67 -12.44 0.42
N GLY A 151 7.09 -11.42 -0.33
CA GLY A 151 7.80 -11.58 -1.61
C GLY A 151 9.20 -12.17 -1.43
N GLY A 152 9.91 -11.78 -0.37
CA GLY A 152 11.18 -12.41 0.03
C GLY A 152 10.98 -13.87 0.43
N ASN A 153 9.90 -14.19 1.16
CA ASN A 153 9.51 -15.59 1.39
C ASN A 153 9.26 -16.34 0.06
N ALA A 154 8.59 -15.74 -0.89
CA ALA A 154 8.35 -16.34 -2.20
C ALA A 154 9.66 -16.62 -2.94
N ALA A 155 10.62 -15.69 -2.92
CA ALA A 155 11.93 -15.85 -3.56
C ALA A 155 12.72 -17.03 -2.97
N ILE A 156 12.88 -17.11 -1.64
CA ILE A 156 13.63 -18.21 -1.01
C ILE A 156 12.92 -19.56 -1.14
N ARG A 157 11.58 -19.56 -1.14
CA ARG A 157 10.79 -20.76 -1.41
C ARG A 157 10.94 -21.24 -2.85
N GLY A 158 11.09 -20.32 -3.80
CA GLY A 158 11.45 -20.63 -5.19
C GLY A 158 12.82 -21.30 -5.29
N ALA A 159 13.84 -20.74 -4.63
CA ALA A 159 15.16 -21.36 -4.59
C ALA A 159 15.13 -22.80 -4.00
N ASN A 160 14.34 -23.04 -2.96
CA ASN A 160 14.13 -24.37 -2.41
C ASN A 160 13.37 -25.29 -3.36
N TYR A 161 12.31 -24.80 -4.02
CA TYR A 161 11.47 -25.58 -4.94
C TYR A 161 12.29 -26.03 -6.16
N PHE A 162 12.96 -25.10 -6.84
CA PHE A 162 13.78 -25.39 -8.01
C PHE A 162 15.07 -26.14 -7.65
N GLY A 163 15.63 -25.91 -6.45
CA GLY A 163 16.75 -26.69 -5.95
C GLY A 163 16.41 -28.15 -5.73
N LYS A 164 15.22 -28.47 -5.19
CA LYS A 164 14.74 -29.86 -5.08
C LYS A 164 14.55 -30.52 -6.44
N GLN A 165 14.04 -29.78 -7.43
CA GLN A 165 13.93 -30.30 -8.80
C GLN A 165 15.32 -30.60 -9.39
N ALA A 166 16.27 -29.67 -9.22
CA ALA A 166 17.64 -29.82 -9.65
C ALA A 166 18.32 -31.06 -9.05
N ILE A 167 18.18 -31.28 -7.74
CA ILE A 167 18.71 -32.47 -7.05
C ILE A 167 18.06 -33.75 -7.60
N LYS A 168 16.74 -33.78 -7.75
CA LYS A 168 16.00 -34.95 -8.22
C LYS A 168 16.37 -35.34 -9.65
N ASN A 169 16.53 -34.34 -10.51
CA ASN A 169 16.79 -34.55 -11.94
C ASN A 169 18.29 -34.63 -12.27
N ASN A 170 19.16 -34.31 -11.31
CA ASN A 170 20.61 -34.13 -11.51
C ASN A 170 20.92 -33.07 -12.59
N GLU A 171 20.24 -31.94 -12.53
CA GLU A 171 20.33 -30.79 -13.45
C GLU A 171 20.63 -29.51 -12.70
N PRO A 172 21.13 -28.45 -13.35
CA PRO A 172 21.21 -27.11 -12.74
C PRO A 172 19.84 -26.59 -12.29
N SER A 173 19.80 -25.75 -11.24
CA SER A 173 18.57 -25.10 -10.81
C SER A 173 18.09 -24.10 -11.86
N LYS A 174 16.80 -24.13 -12.19
CA LYS A 174 16.17 -23.13 -13.06
C LYS A 174 16.28 -21.70 -12.51
N LEU A 175 16.48 -21.56 -11.21
CA LEU A 175 16.65 -20.28 -10.53
C LEU A 175 18.12 -20.12 -10.13
N HIS A 176 18.85 -19.30 -10.89
CA HIS A 176 20.28 -19.05 -10.69
C HIS A 176 20.57 -18.32 -9.37
N SER A 177 19.76 -17.34 -9.02
CA SER A 177 19.99 -16.51 -7.83
C SER A 177 18.72 -15.94 -7.24
N VAL A 178 18.74 -15.64 -5.92
CA VAL A 178 17.65 -14.98 -5.23
C VAL A 178 18.18 -13.90 -4.30
N PHE A 179 17.42 -12.80 -4.17
CA PHE A 179 17.66 -11.78 -3.16
C PHE A 179 16.42 -11.63 -2.26
N VAL A 180 16.58 -11.89 -0.98
CA VAL A 180 15.51 -11.92 0.03
C VAL A 180 15.56 -10.62 0.82
N SER A 181 14.57 -9.77 0.65
CA SER A 181 14.46 -8.51 1.40
C SER A 181 13.35 -8.60 2.46
N GLY A 182 13.65 -8.22 3.71
CA GLY A 182 12.69 -8.08 4.79
C GLY A 182 11.98 -9.36 5.23
N TYR A 183 12.62 -10.55 5.07
CA TYR A 183 12.03 -11.82 5.50
C TYR A 183 13.09 -12.88 5.82
N VAL A 184 13.14 -13.36 7.07
CA VAL A 184 14.13 -14.33 7.53
C VAL A 184 13.54 -15.62 8.12
N LEU A 185 12.25 -15.67 8.43
CA LEU A 185 11.59 -16.80 9.11
C LEU A 185 11.69 -18.15 8.37
N THR A 186 11.97 -18.15 7.09
CA THR A 186 12.17 -19.37 6.27
C THR A 186 13.61 -19.73 6.05
N LEU A 187 14.55 -19.00 6.63
CA LEU A 187 15.99 -19.30 6.57
C LEU A 187 16.34 -20.39 7.60
N GLN A 188 15.76 -21.57 7.41
CA GLN A 188 15.87 -22.75 8.26
C GLN A 188 16.57 -23.88 7.48
N ASP A 189 17.27 -24.77 8.17
CA ASP A 189 18.03 -25.87 7.58
C ASP A 189 17.21 -26.71 6.59
N LYS A 190 15.95 -27.03 6.95
CA LYS A 190 15.05 -27.79 6.07
C LYS A 190 14.71 -27.10 4.74
N VAL A 191 14.95 -25.78 4.64
CA VAL A 191 14.77 -25.02 3.40
C VAL A 191 16.11 -24.83 2.70
N LEU A 192 17.13 -24.43 3.44
CA LEU A 192 18.44 -24.04 2.91
C LEU A 192 19.22 -25.21 2.33
N LYS A 193 19.13 -26.41 2.89
CA LYS A 193 19.83 -27.62 2.45
C LYS A 193 19.56 -28.01 0.98
N ASP A 194 18.39 -27.69 0.47
CA ASP A 194 17.98 -28.04 -0.89
C ASP A 194 18.21 -26.90 -1.90
N ILE A 195 18.70 -25.73 -1.46
CA ILE A 195 18.97 -24.60 -2.35
C ILE A 195 20.18 -24.90 -3.23
N ARG A 196 20.03 -24.61 -4.52
CA ARG A 196 21.05 -24.69 -5.57
C ARG A 196 21.10 -23.39 -6.37
N SER A 197 21.06 -22.27 -5.65
CA SER A 197 21.04 -20.90 -6.16
C SER A 197 21.93 -20.02 -5.30
N ASN A 198 22.49 -18.95 -5.86
CA ASN A 198 23.12 -17.88 -5.08
C ASN A 198 22.06 -17.15 -4.23
N VAL A 199 22.42 -16.72 -3.02
CA VAL A 199 21.48 -16.10 -2.09
C VAL A 199 22.04 -14.80 -1.50
N GLY A 200 21.36 -13.69 -1.74
CA GLY A 200 21.52 -12.44 -0.99
C GLY A 200 20.36 -12.27 0.00
N VAL A 201 20.65 -11.71 1.15
CA VAL A 201 19.65 -11.37 2.19
C VAL A 201 19.87 -9.94 2.64
N SER A 202 18.80 -9.18 2.72
CA SER A 202 18.75 -7.84 3.33
C SER A 202 17.62 -7.83 4.35
N TYR A 203 17.91 -7.43 5.59
CA TYR A 203 16.93 -7.37 6.66
C TYR A 203 17.05 -6.05 7.43
N ALA A 204 15.90 -5.43 7.74
CA ALA A 204 15.90 -4.17 8.45
C ALA A 204 16.29 -4.38 9.93
N LEU A 205 17.24 -3.59 10.45
CA LEU A 205 17.74 -3.68 11.82
C LEU A 205 16.64 -3.37 12.86
N TYR A 206 15.63 -2.61 12.46
CA TYR A 206 14.48 -2.24 13.30
C TYR A 206 13.18 -2.85 12.78
N ASP A 207 13.24 -4.08 12.22
CA ASP A 207 12.05 -4.79 11.72
C ASP A 207 11.07 -5.08 12.86
N GLU A 208 9.86 -4.55 12.76
CA GLU A 208 8.82 -4.69 13.79
C GLU A 208 8.30 -6.11 13.93
N GLY A 209 8.56 -6.96 12.95
CA GLY A 209 8.20 -8.37 12.97
C GLY A 209 9.29 -9.30 13.53
N ALA A 210 10.44 -8.76 13.94
CA ALA A 210 11.60 -9.53 14.36
C ALA A 210 11.37 -10.35 15.66
N PHE A 211 10.36 -10.00 16.46
CA PHE A 211 9.95 -10.80 17.63
C PHE A 211 9.65 -12.27 17.32
N ARG A 212 9.47 -12.64 16.06
CA ARG A 212 9.25 -14.02 15.58
C ARG A 212 10.53 -14.75 15.23
N ASN A 213 11.69 -14.08 15.24
CA ASN A 213 12.99 -14.64 14.97
C ASN A 213 13.51 -15.42 16.21
N GLU A 214 14.64 -16.10 16.09
CA GLU A 214 15.15 -16.98 17.15
C GLU A 214 15.77 -16.21 18.33
N LEU A 215 16.28 -15.00 18.08
CA LEU A 215 16.73 -14.10 19.14
C LEU A 215 15.60 -13.17 19.58
N SER A 216 15.77 -12.50 20.71
CA SER A 216 14.77 -11.57 21.27
C SER A 216 15.28 -10.14 21.38
N GLY A 217 14.35 -9.18 21.57
CA GLY A 217 14.67 -7.76 21.70
C GLY A 217 15.40 -7.23 20.47
N TRP A 218 16.41 -6.39 20.68
CA TRP A 218 17.20 -5.78 19.61
C TRP A 218 18.06 -6.79 18.84
N ASP A 219 18.45 -7.90 19.47
CA ASP A 219 19.25 -8.93 18.82
C ASP A 219 18.45 -9.74 17.79
N ALA A 220 17.14 -9.76 17.90
CA ALA A 220 16.27 -10.49 16.97
C ALA A 220 16.42 -10.05 15.50
N SER A 221 16.81 -8.79 15.26
CA SER A 221 17.04 -8.23 13.94
C SER A 221 18.52 -7.96 13.62
N ASN A 222 19.42 -8.30 14.53
CA ASN A 222 20.86 -8.15 14.33
C ASN A 222 21.42 -9.30 13.49
N MET A 223 21.51 -9.08 12.20
CA MET A 223 21.95 -10.13 11.24
C MET A 223 23.41 -10.53 11.36
N LYS A 224 24.23 -9.80 12.13
CA LYS A 224 25.61 -10.25 12.42
C LYS A 224 25.63 -11.55 13.20
N ILE A 225 24.71 -11.69 14.17
CA ILE A 225 24.69 -12.83 15.12
C ILE A 225 23.44 -13.70 14.97
N ALA A 226 22.47 -13.29 14.15
CA ALA A 226 21.21 -14.01 14.01
C ALA A 226 21.42 -15.41 13.44
N PRO A 227 20.88 -16.47 14.06
CA PRO A 227 20.98 -17.85 13.59
C PRO A 227 20.49 -18.02 12.14
N GLU A 228 19.50 -17.24 11.73
CA GLU A 228 18.97 -17.22 10.37
C GLU A 228 20.04 -16.80 9.34
N ALA A 229 20.83 -15.77 9.66
CA ALA A 229 21.91 -15.30 8.79
C ALA A 229 23.09 -16.27 8.76
N LEU A 230 23.51 -16.77 9.92
CA LEU A 230 24.57 -17.77 10.05
C LEU A 230 24.26 -19.04 9.23
N ARG A 231 23.00 -19.53 9.28
CA ARG A 231 22.58 -20.69 8.49
C ARG A 231 22.68 -20.44 6.98
N VAL A 232 22.32 -19.26 6.51
CA VAL A 232 22.45 -18.93 5.07
C VAL A 232 23.89 -19.07 4.61
N ILE A 233 24.85 -18.54 5.37
CA ILE A 233 26.27 -18.64 5.04
C ILE A 233 26.74 -20.10 5.14
N ASN A 234 26.49 -20.77 6.27
CA ASN A 234 26.97 -22.15 6.51
C ASN A 234 26.44 -23.15 5.47
N TRP A 235 25.17 -23.04 5.04
CA TRP A 235 24.66 -23.88 3.94
C TRP A 235 25.29 -23.54 2.58
N GLY A 236 25.78 -22.32 2.38
CA GLY A 236 26.54 -21.96 1.18
C GLY A 236 27.93 -22.58 1.13
N ILE A 237 28.68 -22.46 2.22
CA ILE A 237 30.13 -22.77 2.21
C ILE A 237 30.54 -24.07 2.97
N HIS A 238 29.70 -24.51 3.92
CA HIS A 238 30.07 -25.64 4.82
C HIS A 238 29.01 -26.77 4.83
N ASN A 239 28.12 -26.84 3.85
CA ASN A 239 27.05 -27.86 3.79
C ASN A 239 26.20 -27.92 5.09
N GLY A 240 26.00 -26.77 5.73
CA GLY A 240 25.21 -26.62 6.95
C GLY A 240 25.97 -26.86 8.27
N ASN A 241 27.26 -27.22 8.23
CA ASN A 241 28.05 -27.33 9.44
C ASN A 241 28.32 -25.92 10.02
N PRO A 242 28.04 -25.66 11.29
CA PRO A 242 28.29 -24.36 11.92
C PRO A 242 29.80 -24.15 12.10
N ASP A 243 30.36 -23.16 11.41
CA ASP A 243 31.77 -22.77 11.49
C ASP A 243 31.96 -21.27 11.81
N LEU A 244 30.93 -20.47 11.60
CA LEU A 244 30.96 -19.04 11.84
C LEU A 244 30.20 -18.68 13.14
N ALA A 245 30.87 -17.88 13.99
CA ALA A 245 30.23 -17.29 15.17
C ALA A 245 29.51 -15.98 14.86
N GLU A 246 29.96 -15.27 13.82
CA GLU A 246 29.43 -13.95 13.41
C GLU A 246 29.55 -13.78 11.89
N VAL A 247 28.57 -13.09 11.30
CA VAL A 247 28.56 -12.72 9.87
C VAL A 247 29.11 -11.32 9.69
N GLU A 248 30.06 -11.16 8.78
CA GLU A 248 30.49 -9.84 8.32
C GLU A 248 29.48 -9.32 7.28
N LEU A 249 28.79 -8.23 7.62
CA LEU A 249 27.75 -7.66 6.76
C LEU A 249 28.34 -7.07 5.47
N GLY A 250 27.72 -7.35 4.35
CA GLY A 250 28.17 -6.92 3.02
C GLY A 250 29.32 -7.76 2.44
N ASN A 251 29.92 -8.67 3.21
CA ASN A 251 30.93 -9.57 2.70
C ASN A 251 30.29 -10.72 1.90
N TYR A 252 30.96 -11.11 0.81
CA TYR A 252 30.53 -12.21 -0.05
C TYR A 252 31.28 -13.50 0.34
N TYR A 253 30.52 -14.53 0.66
CA TYR A 253 31.00 -15.86 1.00
C TYR A 253 30.69 -16.83 -0.12
N GLY A 254 31.53 -17.87 -0.33
CA GLY A 254 31.31 -18.89 -1.34
C GLY A 254 31.73 -18.46 -2.76
N SER A 255 31.20 -19.13 -3.77
CA SER A 255 31.59 -18.97 -5.18
C SER A 255 30.38 -18.93 -6.11
N LEU A 256 30.49 -18.21 -7.21
CA LEU A 256 29.51 -18.21 -8.29
C LEU A 256 29.49 -19.54 -9.06
N ASN A 257 30.66 -20.20 -9.19
CA ASN A 257 30.84 -21.38 -10.04
C ASN A 257 30.01 -22.59 -9.58
N ASP A 258 29.74 -22.67 -8.28
CA ASP A 258 28.96 -23.75 -7.66
C ASP A 258 27.63 -23.29 -7.08
N SER A 259 27.22 -22.07 -7.40
CA SER A 259 25.98 -21.43 -6.87
C SER A 259 25.96 -21.31 -5.35
N SER A 260 27.11 -21.23 -4.71
CA SER A 260 27.27 -21.11 -3.26
C SER A 260 27.44 -19.68 -2.76
N LEU A 261 27.40 -18.67 -3.63
CA LEU A 261 27.61 -17.27 -3.23
C LEU A 261 26.53 -16.81 -2.26
N ARG A 262 26.96 -16.21 -1.15
CA ARG A 262 26.09 -15.70 -0.07
C ARG A 262 26.51 -14.30 0.35
N VAL A 263 25.54 -13.42 0.64
CA VAL A 263 25.77 -12.11 1.25
C VAL A 263 24.61 -11.74 2.17
N ILE A 264 24.92 -11.07 3.28
CA ILE A 264 23.94 -10.59 4.26
C ILE A 264 24.11 -9.08 4.42
N HIS A 265 22.99 -8.35 4.34
CA HIS A 265 22.91 -6.93 4.64
C HIS A 265 21.91 -6.68 5.78
N ASN A 266 22.13 -5.61 6.57
CA ASN A 266 21.30 -5.28 7.71
C ASN A 266 21.20 -3.76 7.86
N GLU A 267 20.24 -3.16 7.18
CA GLU A 267 20.08 -1.71 7.11
C GLU A 267 19.32 -1.16 8.33
N GLU A 268 19.71 0.02 8.82
CA GLU A 268 19.08 0.74 9.95
C GLU A 268 17.72 1.34 9.57
N LEU A 269 16.74 0.46 9.34
CA LEU A 269 15.40 0.78 8.83
C LEU A 269 14.34 -0.02 9.59
N ILE A 270 13.10 0.45 9.51
CA ILE A 270 11.91 -0.32 9.88
C ILE A 270 11.33 -1.04 8.66
N HIS A 271 10.59 -2.11 8.88
CA HIS A 271 10.09 -3.01 7.83
C HIS A 271 9.42 -2.33 6.63
N PRO A 272 8.43 -1.42 6.80
CA PRO A 272 7.67 -0.88 5.66
C PRO A 272 8.48 0.09 4.79
N PHE A 273 9.60 0.64 5.28
CA PHE A 273 10.42 1.60 4.54
C PHE A 273 11.66 0.99 3.90
N GLN A 274 12.00 -0.25 4.22
CA GLN A 274 13.17 -0.92 3.66
C GLN A 274 13.19 -0.91 2.11
N PRO A 275 12.09 -1.20 1.40
CA PRO A 275 12.10 -1.18 -0.07
C PRO A 275 12.37 0.21 -0.68
N TYR A 276 12.10 1.27 0.07
CA TYR A 276 12.20 2.67 -0.40
C TYR A 276 13.47 3.37 0.08
N ASN A 277 14.49 2.60 0.41
CA ASN A 277 15.78 3.12 0.86
C ASN A 277 16.85 2.94 -0.21
N ASN A 278 17.67 3.98 -0.43
CA ASN A 278 18.70 3.98 -1.47
C ASN A 278 19.81 2.96 -1.20
N ILE A 279 20.18 2.76 0.08
CA ILE A 279 21.23 1.82 0.46
C ILE A 279 20.72 0.39 0.26
N ALA A 280 19.52 0.06 0.75
CA ALA A 280 18.92 -1.26 0.55
C ALA A 280 18.74 -1.58 -0.94
N THR A 281 18.34 -0.59 -1.75
CA THR A 281 18.25 -0.71 -3.21
C THR A 281 19.63 -0.90 -3.84
N ALA A 282 20.66 -0.16 -3.40
CA ALA A 282 22.03 -0.31 -3.90
C ALA A 282 22.61 -1.71 -3.61
N ASN A 283 22.44 -2.21 -2.39
CA ASN A 283 22.86 -3.56 -1.99
C ASN A 283 22.23 -4.63 -2.89
N GLN A 284 20.98 -4.47 -3.24
CA GLN A 284 20.27 -5.39 -4.15
C GLN A 284 20.77 -5.30 -5.58
N ILE A 285 21.05 -4.09 -6.09
CA ILE A 285 21.63 -3.85 -7.40
C ILE A 285 23.00 -4.50 -7.50
N GLU A 286 23.91 -4.22 -6.55
CA GLU A 286 25.27 -4.76 -6.51
C GLU A 286 25.29 -6.29 -6.46
N TYR A 287 24.36 -6.87 -5.70
CA TYR A 287 24.20 -8.33 -5.68
C TYR A 287 23.87 -8.88 -7.07
N PHE A 288 22.89 -8.30 -7.79
CA PHE A 288 22.51 -8.80 -9.11
C PHE A 288 23.58 -8.54 -10.17
N GLU A 289 24.25 -7.38 -10.12
CA GLU A 289 25.41 -7.11 -10.99
C GLU A 289 26.51 -8.17 -10.79
N LYS A 290 26.79 -8.52 -9.54
CA LYS A 290 27.81 -9.54 -9.21
C LYS A 290 27.39 -10.95 -9.63
N VAL A 291 26.17 -11.40 -9.31
CA VAL A 291 25.77 -12.79 -9.62
C VAL A 291 25.55 -13.03 -11.11
N PHE A 292 25.30 -11.99 -11.88
CA PHE A 292 25.18 -12.09 -13.34
C PHE A 292 26.46 -11.77 -14.09
N ASP A 293 27.53 -11.46 -13.37
CA ASP A 293 28.81 -11.03 -13.94
C ASP A 293 28.64 -9.88 -14.96
N LEU A 294 27.95 -8.83 -14.51
CA LEU A 294 27.72 -7.63 -15.31
C LEU A 294 28.81 -6.60 -15.03
N ASN A 295 29.23 -5.90 -16.08
CA ASN A 295 30.11 -4.75 -15.95
C ASN A 295 29.24 -3.48 -15.81
N PRO A 296 29.01 -2.97 -14.58
CA PRO A 296 28.09 -1.87 -14.37
C PRO A 296 28.61 -0.57 -15.01
N THR A 297 27.80 0.02 -15.87
CA THR A 297 28.06 1.36 -16.44
C THR A 297 27.47 2.47 -15.58
N ILE A 298 26.55 2.13 -14.69
CA ILE A 298 25.84 3.03 -13.76
C ILE A 298 26.12 2.56 -12.34
N SER A 299 26.71 3.40 -11.50
CA SER A 299 26.90 3.07 -10.08
C SER A 299 25.58 2.72 -9.39
N SER A 300 25.59 1.75 -8.47
CA SER A 300 24.44 1.32 -7.66
C SER A 300 23.79 2.49 -6.89
N SER A 301 24.59 3.49 -6.51
CA SER A 301 24.13 4.70 -5.82
C SER A 301 23.45 5.73 -6.74
N LYS A 302 23.66 5.66 -8.06
CA LYS A 302 23.00 6.56 -9.05
C LYS A 302 21.61 6.03 -9.39
N GLN A 303 20.65 6.31 -8.54
CA GLN A 303 19.26 5.90 -8.67
C GLN A 303 18.36 7.05 -9.10
N ILE A 304 17.31 6.77 -9.87
CA ILE A 304 16.36 7.78 -10.36
C ILE A 304 14.91 7.52 -9.92
N TRP A 305 14.63 6.38 -9.33
CA TRP A 305 13.27 5.98 -8.93
C TRP A 305 12.60 7.01 -8.01
N GLN A 306 13.36 7.73 -7.15
CA GLN A 306 12.84 8.76 -6.25
C GLN A 306 12.13 9.89 -7.01
N TRP A 307 12.63 10.24 -8.19
CA TRP A 307 12.02 11.27 -9.03
C TRP A 307 10.68 10.81 -9.60
N LYS A 308 10.57 9.53 -9.96
CA LYS A 308 9.28 8.94 -10.35
C LYS A 308 8.30 9.00 -9.19
N GLU A 309 8.71 8.61 -7.97
CA GLU A 309 7.87 8.69 -6.76
C GLU A 309 7.45 10.12 -6.43
N LEU A 310 8.32 11.12 -6.61
CA LEU A 310 7.97 12.53 -6.42
C LEU A 310 6.89 12.98 -7.44
N MET A 311 7.03 12.61 -8.70
CA MET A 311 6.05 12.98 -9.73
C MET A 311 4.69 12.31 -9.48
N THR A 312 4.68 11.04 -9.11
CA THR A 312 3.42 10.33 -8.77
C THR A 312 2.80 10.83 -7.46
N LEU A 313 3.60 11.29 -6.49
CA LEU A 313 3.11 11.99 -5.29
C LEU A 313 2.40 13.30 -5.65
N ILE A 314 3.02 14.13 -6.50
CA ILE A 314 2.41 15.39 -6.97
C ILE A 314 1.10 15.09 -7.70
N SER A 315 1.08 14.06 -8.55
CA SER A 315 -0.14 13.60 -9.23
C SER A 315 -1.20 13.17 -8.23
N MET A 316 -0.85 12.42 -7.19
CA MET A 316 -1.77 11.95 -6.15
C MET A 316 -2.40 13.11 -5.37
N ILE A 317 -1.59 14.06 -4.89
CA ILE A 317 -2.07 15.25 -4.18
C ILE A 317 -2.97 16.09 -5.09
N THR A 318 -2.54 16.33 -6.33
CA THR A 318 -3.31 17.12 -7.30
C THR A 318 -4.63 16.43 -7.66
N ALA A 319 -4.63 15.11 -7.83
CA ALA A 319 -5.84 14.33 -8.10
C ALA A 319 -6.84 14.40 -6.94
N MET A 320 -6.37 14.36 -5.69
CA MET A 320 -7.23 14.57 -4.53
C MET A 320 -7.82 15.99 -4.52
N ILE A 321 -7.01 17.02 -4.77
CA ILE A 321 -7.47 18.41 -4.87
C ILE A 321 -8.49 18.57 -6.01
N MET A 322 -8.29 17.88 -7.14
CA MET A 322 -9.16 17.92 -8.31
C MET A 322 -10.61 17.55 -8.00
N LEU A 323 -10.89 16.73 -6.99
CA LEU A 323 -12.25 16.38 -6.55
C LEU A 323 -13.09 17.62 -6.25
N LEU A 324 -12.49 18.70 -5.77
CA LEU A 324 -13.19 19.94 -5.40
C LEU A 324 -13.63 20.73 -6.64
N PRO A 325 -12.76 21.17 -7.56
CA PRO A 325 -13.19 21.88 -8.76
C PRO A 325 -14.03 20.99 -9.69
N LEU A 326 -13.82 19.68 -9.74
CA LEU A 326 -14.65 18.73 -10.47
C LEU A 326 -16.08 18.70 -9.95
N SER A 327 -16.26 18.64 -8.64
CA SER A 327 -17.58 18.67 -8.01
C SER A 327 -18.30 20.01 -8.26
N ARG A 328 -17.58 21.13 -8.18
CA ARG A 328 -18.14 22.46 -8.53
C ARG A 328 -18.54 22.55 -9.99
N PHE A 329 -17.75 21.96 -10.89
CA PHE A 329 -18.08 21.89 -12.31
C PHE A 329 -19.43 21.18 -12.52
N PHE A 330 -19.63 20.01 -11.92
CA PHE A 330 -20.91 19.32 -12.04
C PHE A 330 -22.07 20.04 -11.34
N LEU A 331 -21.84 20.70 -10.21
CA LEU A 331 -22.86 21.51 -9.52
C LEU A 331 -23.34 22.70 -10.37
N SER A 332 -22.55 23.16 -11.34
CA SER A 332 -22.98 24.22 -12.28
C SER A 332 -24.01 23.74 -13.30
N PHE A 333 -24.18 22.43 -13.48
CA PHE A 333 -25.15 21.87 -14.42
C PHE A 333 -26.58 22.00 -13.86
N LYS A 334 -27.53 22.29 -14.75
CA LYS A 334 -28.96 22.48 -14.40
C LYS A 334 -29.53 21.33 -13.58
N LEU A 335 -29.06 20.08 -13.83
CA LEU A 335 -29.47 18.91 -13.07
C LEU A 335 -29.10 18.99 -11.59
N PHE A 336 -27.92 19.51 -11.26
CA PHE A 336 -27.35 19.50 -9.91
C PHE A 336 -27.38 20.87 -9.21
N SER A 337 -27.69 21.96 -9.91
CA SER A 337 -27.72 23.32 -9.34
C SER A 337 -28.64 23.43 -8.13
N SER A 338 -29.73 22.64 -8.08
CA SER A 338 -30.65 22.58 -6.94
C SER A 338 -30.04 22.04 -5.65
N LEU A 339 -28.85 21.40 -5.71
CA LEU A 339 -28.11 20.92 -4.56
C LEU A 339 -27.36 22.04 -3.81
N VAL A 340 -27.12 23.16 -4.47
CA VAL A 340 -26.49 24.34 -3.84
C VAL A 340 -27.55 25.04 -2.96
N LYS A 341 -27.30 25.07 -1.65
CA LYS A 341 -28.15 25.69 -0.66
C LYS A 341 -27.36 26.72 0.12
N GLU A 342 -28.06 27.62 0.79
CA GLU A 342 -27.46 28.56 1.74
C GLU A 342 -26.70 27.80 2.82
N ILE A 343 -25.53 28.33 3.18
CA ILE A 343 -24.72 27.82 4.27
C ILE A 343 -25.37 28.20 5.59
N PRO A 344 -25.76 27.22 6.44
CA PRO A 344 -26.36 27.52 7.73
C PRO A 344 -25.42 28.36 8.62
N GLN A 345 -25.94 29.11 9.57
CA GLN A 345 -25.13 29.87 10.51
C GLN A 345 -24.17 29.00 11.30
N ALA A 346 -23.00 29.54 11.65
CA ALA A 346 -22.07 28.89 12.54
C ALA A 346 -22.65 28.71 13.95
N GLN A 347 -22.05 27.80 14.73
CA GLN A 347 -22.39 27.63 16.14
C GLN A 347 -22.06 28.90 16.93
N PRO A 348 -22.84 29.23 17.97
CA PRO A 348 -22.54 30.38 18.81
C PRO A 348 -21.16 30.27 19.46
N LYS A 349 -20.60 31.41 19.82
CA LYS A 349 -19.30 31.48 20.49
C LYS A 349 -19.31 30.67 21.79
N GLN A 350 -18.33 29.79 21.97
CA GLN A 350 -18.25 28.90 23.13
C GLN A 350 -17.91 29.68 24.41
N ASN A 351 -18.68 29.48 25.48
CA ASN A 351 -18.31 29.86 26.84
C ASN A 351 -17.33 28.84 27.47
N TYR A 352 -16.91 29.10 28.71
CA TYR A 352 -15.96 28.26 29.44
C TYR A 352 -16.44 26.79 29.58
N HIS A 353 -17.69 26.57 29.99
CA HIS A 353 -18.27 25.24 30.15
C HIS A 353 -18.39 24.49 28.82
N SER A 354 -18.83 25.17 27.77
CA SER A 354 -18.90 24.57 26.43
C SER A 354 -17.52 24.12 25.89
N LYS A 355 -16.47 24.88 26.23
CA LYS A 355 -15.09 24.47 25.88
C LYS A 355 -14.65 23.23 26.64
N ILE A 356 -14.95 23.14 27.94
CA ILE A 356 -14.62 21.92 28.73
C ILE A 356 -15.31 20.71 28.12
N VAL A 357 -16.61 20.78 27.85
CA VAL A 357 -17.38 19.69 27.24
C VAL A 357 -16.81 19.30 25.87
N PHE A 358 -16.50 20.29 25.05
CA PHE A 358 -15.89 20.06 23.73
C PHE A 358 -14.58 19.25 23.85
N TRP A 359 -13.65 19.70 24.70
CA TRP A 359 -12.37 19.03 24.87
C TRP A 359 -12.49 17.67 25.54
N SER A 360 -13.42 17.51 26.51
CA SER A 360 -13.71 16.20 27.13
C SER A 360 -14.18 15.17 26.09
N ILE A 361 -15.09 15.57 25.21
CA ILE A 361 -15.59 14.71 24.13
C ILE A 361 -14.50 14.44 23.09
N PHE A 362 -13.66 15.44 22.79
CA PHE A 362 -12.52 15.30 21.90
C PHE A 362 -11.57 14.20 22.39
N PHE A 363 -11.13 14.28 23.64
CA PHE A 363 -10.21 13.28 24.21
C PHE A 363 -10.87 11.92 24.43
N LEU A 364 -12.14 11.90 24.83
CA LEU A 364 -12.90 10.65 24.95
C LEU A 364 -13.01 9.94 23.60
N GLY A 365 -13.32 10.69 22.53
CA GLY A 365 -13.39 10.16 21.17
C GLY A 365 -12.03 9.61 20.70
N ALA A 366 -10.94 10.33 20.95
CA ALA A 366 -9.60 9.87 20.62
C ALA A 366 -9.20 8.61 21.40
N PHE A 367 -9.55 8.55 22.69
CA PHE A 367 -9.34 7.38 23.54
C PHE A 367 -10.09 6.16 23.01
N ILE A 368 -11.39 6.30 22.72
CA ILE A 368 -12.20 5.21 22.18
C ILE A 368 -11.63 4.76 20.82
N ALA A 369 -11.26 5.69 19.94
CA ALA A 369 -10.70 5.37 18.64
C ALA A 369 -9.37 4.62 18.74
N CYS A 370 -8.52 4.98 19.71
CA CYS A 370 -7.27 4.28 19.99
C CYS A 370 -7.53 2.85 20.47
N PHE A 371 -8.26 2.68 21.56
CA PHE A 371 -8.39 1.39 22.22
C PHE A 371 -9.39 0.44 21.56
N SER A 372 -10.22 0.90 20.61
CA SER A 372 -11.11 0.05 19.82
C SER A 372 -10.44 -0.57 18.59
N TYR A 373 -9.28 -0.07 18.12
CA TYR A 373 -8.70 -0.52 16.85
C TYR A 373 -8.31 -2.00 16.88
N ILE A 374 -7.50 -2.42 17.83
CA ILE A 374 -7.05 -3.81 17.92
C ILE A 374 -8.19 -4.79 18.22
N PRO A 375 -9.13 -4.50 19.15
CA PRO A 375 -10.34 -5.33 19.30
C PRO A 375 -11.14 -5.49 18.00
N MET A 376 -11.26 -4.44 17.16
CA MET A 376 -11.94 -4.55 15.87
C MET A 376 -11.13 -5.37 14.84
N VAL A 377 -9.80 -5.35 14.90
CA VAL A 377 -8.94 -6.25 14.11
C VAL A 377 -9.22 -7.71 14.47
N ASP A 378 -9.33 -8.03 15.75
CA ASP A 378 -9.59 -9.41 16.19
C ASP A 378 -11.05 -9.83 15.92
N ALA A 379 -12.02 -8.94 16.13
CA ALA A 379 -13.42 -9.17 15.76
C ALA A 379 -13.58 -9.45 14.25
N ALA A 380 -12.85 -8.73 13.39
CA ALA A 380 -12.91 -8.95 11.95
C ALA A 380 -12.47 -10.36 11.54
N LYS A 381 -11.49 -10.95 12.23
CA LYS A 381 -11.04 -12.32 11.97
C LYS A 381 -12.15 -13.34 12.24
N ASN A 382 -12.98 -13.09 13.26
CA ASN A 382 -14.07 -13.96 13.67
C ASN A 382 -15.34 -13.78 12.82
N ILE A 383 -15.64 -12.53 12.42
CA ILE A 383 -16.83 -12.23 11.61
C ILE A 383 -16.62 -12.63 10.14
N PHE A 384 -15.44 -12.35 9.59
CA PHE A 384 -15.10 -12.60 8.19
C PHE A 384 -14.11 -13.76 8.04
N GLN A 385 -14.48 -14.93 8.57
CA GLN A 385 -13.60 -16.09 8.70
C GLN A 385 -13.00 -16.54 7.37
N ALA A 386 -13.76 -16.54 6.27
CA ALA A 386 -13.28 -16.95 4.96
C ALA A 386 -12.09 -16.09 4.51
N ALA A 387 -12.25 -14.76 4.50
CA ALA A 387 -11.17 -13.85 4.15
C ALA A 387 -9.99 -13.93 5.14
N ALA A 388 -10.26 -14.07 6.44
CA ALA A 388 -9.23 -14.23 7.47
C ALA A 388 -8.40 -15.51 7.25
N SER A 389 -9.04 -16.61 6.81
CA SER A 389 -8.42 -17.89 6.48
C SER A 389 -7.84 -17.96 5.06
N ARG A 390 -7.87 -16.85 4.31
CA ARG A 390 -7.41 -16.76 2.91
C ARG A 390 -8.22 -17.67 1.98
N GLU A 391 -9.50 -17.84 2.26
CA GLU A 391 -10.45 -18.55 1.41
C GLU A 391 -11.15 -17.57 0.47
N MET A 392 -11.43 -18.02 -0.74
CA MET A 392 -12.16 -17.24 -1.72
C MET A 392 -13.61 -17.03 -1.27
N THR A 393 -14.08 -15.80 -1.33
CA THR A 393 -15.43 -15.41 -0.91
C THR A 393 -15.88 -14.13 -1.58
N TRP A 394 -17.17 -14.01 -1.88
CA TRP A 394 -17.80 -12.74 -2.23
C TRP A 394 -18.16 -11.90 -0.99
N PHE A 395 -18.27 -12.53 0.19
CA PHE A 395 -18.65 -11.84 1.41
C PHE A 395 -17.45 -11.17 2.07
N PHE A 396 -17.29 -9.88 1.87
CA PHE A 396 -16.19 -9.07 2.42
C PHE A 396 -14.81 -9.69 2.22
N PRO A 397 -14.34 -9.79 0.96
CA PRO A 397 -13.17 -10.60 0.59
C PRO A 397 -11.82 -10.01 1.00
N GLN A 398 -11.77 -8.81 1.58
CA GLN A 398 -10.55 -8.06 1.88
C GLN A 398 -10.13 -8.24 3.34
N ARG A 399 -9.24 -9.19 3.59
CA ARG A 399 -8.82 -9.60 4.94
C ARG A 399 -8.49 -8.43 5.88
N MET A 400 -7.66 -7.49 5.44
CA MET A 400 -7.19 -6.40 6.30
C MET A 400 -8.18 -5.23 6.34
N ASN A 401 -8.81 -4.92 5.22
CA ASN A 401 -9.75 -3.82 5.14
C ASN A 401 -11.03 -4.08 5.93
N ASN A 402 -11.40 -5.34 6.16
CA ASN A 402 -12.50 -5.71 7.05
C ASN A 402 -12.30 -5.15 8.47
N SER A 403 -11.07 -5.18 8.96
CA SER A 403 -10.72 -4.61 10.28
C SER A 403 -10.88 -3.10 10.31
N VAL A 404 -10.39 -2.42 9.27
CA VAL A 404 -10.51 -0.96 9.13
C VAL A 404 -11.98 -0.56 9.00
N MET A 405 -12.76 -1.32 8.24
CA MET A 405 -14.19 -1.08 8.06
C MET A 405 -14.96 -1.22 9.37
N LEU A 406 -14.73 -2.29 10.14
CA LEU A 406 -15.38 -2.47 11.44
C LEU A 406 -15.02 -1.35 12.41
N TRP A 407 -13.73 -1.00 12.48
CA TRP A 407 -13.28 0.11 13.30
C TRP A 407 -13.93 1.43 12.88
N ALA A 408 -13.98 1.72 11.58
CA ALA A 408 -14.59 2.92 11.04
C ALA A 408 -16.09 2.97 11.35
N SER A 409 -16.82 1.88 11.10
CA SER A 409 -18.26 1.79 11.39
C SER A 409 -18.55 2.02 12.88
N PHE A 410 -17.80 1.32 13.75
CA PHE A 410 -17.93 1.47 15.21
C PHE A 410 -17.68 2.91 15.67
N ASN A 411 -16.54 3.49 15.25
CA ASN A 411 -16.20 4.88 15.64
C ASN A 411 -17.10 5.92 14.97
N GLY A 412 -17.66 5.63 13.81
CA GLY A 412 -18.70 6.42 13.19
C GLY A 412 -19.95 6.49 14.06
N LEU A 413 -20.45 5.34 14.53
CA LEU A 413 -21.59 5.25 15.45
C LEU A 413 -21.30 5.94 16.79
N VAL A 414 -20.17 5.65 17.41
CA VAL A 414 -19.72 6.33 18.64
C VAL A 414 -19.70 7.85 18.44
N GLY A 415 -19.15 8.32 17.32
CA GLY A 415 -19.12 9.74 16.98
C GLY A 415 -20.51 10.37 16.86
N LEU A 416 -21.46 9.68 16.26
CA LEU A 416 -22.87 10.13 16.19
C LEU A 416 -23.53 10.18 17.57
N ILE A 417 -23.30 9.16 18.40
CA ILE A 417 -23.80 9.10 19.78
C ILE A 417 -23.23 10.25 20.59
N LEU A 418 -21.91 10.43 20.61
CA LEU A 418 -21.26 11.51 21.35
C LEU A 418 -21.70 12.90 20.87
N PHE A 419 -21.86 13.08 19.54
CA PHE A 419 -22.39 14.33 18.98
C PHE A 419 -23.81 14.60 19.47
N THR A 420 -24.68 13.60 19.41
CA THR A 420 -26.07 13.73 19.84
C THR A 420 -26.18 13.97 21.35
N LEU A 421 -25.45 13.22 22.16
CA LEU A 421 -25.44 13.42 23.63
C LEU A 421 -24.88 14.78 24.00
N SER A 422 -23.80 15.24 23.37
CA SER A 422 -23.26 16.59 23.57
C SER A 422 -24.29 17.66 23.29
N TYR A 423 -25.05 17.53 22.22
CA TYR A 423 -26.11 18.45 21.89
C TYR A 423 -27.25 18.41 22.92
N GLN A 424 -27.77 17.25 23.28
CA GLN A 424 -28.89 17.08 24.19
C GLN A 424 -28.57 17.58 25.61
N LEU A 425 -27.38 17.24 26.11
CA LEU A 425 -26.99 17.54 27.50
C LEU A 425 -26.52 19.00 27.66
N PHE A 426 -25.85 19.56 26.67
CA PHE A 426 -25.16 20.85 26.78
C PHE A 426 -25.51 21.82 25.66
N GLY A 427 -25.43 21.44 24.39
CA GLY A 427 -25.53 22.34 23.25
C GLY A 427 -26.87 23.07 23.20
N LYS A 428 -27.99 22.37 23.39
CA LYS A 428 -29.34 22.92 23.39
C LYS A 428 -29.51 24.03 24.43
N LYS A 429 -28.93 23.86 25.62
CA LYS A 429 -28.98 24.85 26.70
C LYS A 429 -28.13 26.10 26.42
N HIS A 430 -27.19 26.02 25.49
CA HIS A 430 -26.25 27.10 25.13
C HIS A 430 -26.55 27.69 23.73
N GLY A 431 -27.76 27.55 23.26
CA GLY A 431 -28.23 28.21 22.03
C GLY A 431 -27.79 27.50 20.72
N VAL A 432 -27.27 26.27 20.79
CA VAL A 432 -27.01 25.48 19.58
C VAL A 432 -28.34 25.04 18.98
N VAL A 433 -28.54 25.32 17.70
CA VAL A 433 -29.74 24.90 16.95
C VAL A 433 -29.37 23.85 15.89
N SER A 434 -30.19 22.78 15.82
CA SER A 434 -29.91 21.67 14.88
C SER A 434 -30.00 22.07 13.39
N SER A 435 -30.74 23.15 13.09
CA SER A 435 -30.80 23.72 11.73
C SER A 435 -29.42 24.18 11.21
N SER A 436 -28.49 24.53 12.12
CA SER A 436 -27.14 24.94 11.78
C SER A 436 -26.24 23.77 11.27
N TRP A 437 -26.66 22.53 11.43
CA TRP A 437 -25.85 21.36 11.07
C TRP A 437 -25.87 21.02 9.58
N GLY A 438 -26.81 21.56 8.81
CA GLY A 438 -26.96 21.26 7.39
C GLY A 438 -27.53 19.87 7.10
N LEU A 439 -28.32 19.32 8.04
CA LEU A 439 -28.99 18.01 7.91
C LEU A 439 -30.30 18.08 7.12
N ASN A 440 -30.89 19.25 6.98
CA ASN A 440 -32.20 19.40 6.33
C ASN A 440 -32.11 19.09 4.83
N ALA A 441 -32.59 17.91 4.45
CA ALA A 441 -32.62 17.40 3.08
C ALA A 441 -33.78 16.39 2.92
N ASP A 442 -34.52 16.50 1.82
CA ASP A 442 -35.50 15.51 1.43
C ASP A 442 -34.84 14.29 0.72
N PHE A 443 -35.61 13.25 0.52
CA PHE A 443 -35.12 12.03 -0.17
C PHE A 443 -34.60 12.33 -1.57
N LYS A 444 -35.27 13.20 -2.33
CA LYS A 444 -34.86 13.59 -3.67
C LYS A 444 -33.50 14.31 -3.68
N TYR A 445 -33.24 15.16 -2.68
CA TYR A 445 -31.94 15.80 -2.50
C TYR A 445 -30.84 14.77 -2.24
N ILE A 446 -31.09 13.80 -1.35
CA ILE A 446 -30.11 12.75 -1.01
C ILE A 446 -29.78 11.90 -2.23
N VAL A 447 -30.79 11.44 -2.99
CA VAL A 447 -30.59 10.66 -4.21
C VAL A 447 -29.80 11.45 -5.26
N LYS A 448 -30.14 12.73 -5.50
CA LYS A 448 -29.38 13.58 -6.42
C LYS A 448 -27.92 13.76 -5.97
N THR A 449 -27.70 13.92 -4.66
CA THR A 449 -26.35 14.04 -4.11
C THR A 449 -25.56 12.77 -4.31
N LEU A 450 -26.16 11.60 -4.14
CA LEU A 450 -25.53 10.30 -4.40
C LEU A 450 -25.16 10.14 -5.90
N ILE A 451 -26.08 10.51 -6.79
CA ILE A 451 -25.80 10.48 -8.25
C ILE A 451 -24.62 11.41 -8.58
N LEU A 452 -24.57 12.60 -7.99
CA LEU A 452 -23.45 13.52 -8.16
C LEU A 452 -22.14 12.91 -7.63
N ALA A 453 -22.16 12.31 -6.44
CA ALA A 453 -20.99 11.69 -5.84
C ALA A 453 -20.44 10.54 -6.71
N ILE A 454 -21.34 9.70 -7.24
CA ILE A 454 -20.98 8.62 -8.17
C ILE A 454 -20.38 9.21 -9.46
N LEU A 455 -21.00 10.26 -10.02
CA LEU A 455 -20.48 10.91 -11.22
C LEU A 455 -19.08 11.51 -11.03
N VAL A 456 -18.84 12.17 -9.88
CA VAL A 456 -17.52 12.69 -9.51
C VAL A 456 -16.52 11.55 -9.40
N PHE A 457 -16.87 10.46 -8.73
CA PHE A 457 -16.02 9.29 -8.56
C PHE A 457 -15.71 8.61 -9.90
N VAL A 458 -16.72 8.37 -10.74
CA VAL A 458 -16.54 7.74 -12.04
C VAL A 458 -15.64 8.59 -12.94
N THR A 459 -15.84 9.91 -12.96
CA THR A 459 -14.99 10.83 -13.75
C THR A 459 -13.54 10.82 -13.25
N TYR A 460 -13.35 10.86 -11.93
CA TYR A 460 -12.03 10.76 -11.30
C TYR A 460 -11.35 9.44 -11.67
N TYR A 461 -12.06 8.31 -11.55
CA TYR A 461 -11.53 6.99 -11.88
C TYR A 461 -11.23 6.83 -13.38
N SER A 462 -12.13 7.34 -14.26
CA SER A 462 -11.91 7.32 -15.70
C SER A 462 -10.67 8.11 -16.11
N PHE A 463 -10.40 9.24 -15.43
CA PHE A 463 -9.19 10.01 -15.66
C PHE A 463 -7.93 9.26 -15.20
N LEU A 464 -7.97 8.60 -14.05
CA LEU A 464 -6.89 7.71 -13.61
C LEU A 464 -6.65 6.57 -14.60
N PHE A 465 -7.74 5.95 -15.10
CA PHE A 465 -7.65 4.90 -16.11
C PHE A 465 -6.96 5.40 -17.40
N LEU A 466 -7.33 6.60 -17.85
CA LEU A 466 -6.70 7.24 -19.01
C LEU A 466 -5.21 7.51 -18.78
N ILE A 467 -4.83 8.02 -17.59
CA ILE A 467 -3.44 8.24 -17.20
C ILE A 467 -2.66 6.93 -17.21
N TYR A 468 -3.22 5.87 -16.63
CA TYR A 468 -2.57 4.56 -16.65
C TYR A 468 -2.43 4.00 -18.06
N PHE A 469 -3.46 4.13 -18.88
CA PHE A 469 -3.44 3.64 -20.28
C PHE A 469 -2.39 4.35 -21.13
N ILE A 470 -2.23 5.68 -20.97
CA ILE A 470 -1.30 6.48 -21.79
C ILE A 470 0.14 6.39 -21.24
N PHE A 471 0.32 6.51 -19.93
CA PHE A 471 1.62 6.70 -19.31
C PHE A 471 2.11 5.49 -18.51
N HIS A 472 1.26 4.50 -18.33
CA HIS A 472 1.53 3.31 -17.53
C HIS A 472 2.02 3.61 -16.10
N VAL A 473 1.46 4.66 -15.49
CA VAL A 473 1.71 5.07 -14.09
C VAL A 473 0.39 5.29 -13.36
N ASP A 474 0.44 5.18 -12.04
CA ASP A 474 -0.68 5.48 -11.14
C ASP A 474 -0.39 6.72 -10.26
N TYR A 475 -1.33 7.08 -9.38
CA TYR A 475 -1.12 8.13 -8.38
C TYR A 475 -0.60 7.50 -7.10
N ARG A 476 0.66 7.74 -6.76
CA ARG A 476 1.34 6.96 -5.72
C ARG A 476 2.38 7.75 -4.96
N PHE A 477 2.54 7.37 -3.69
CA PHE A 477 3.74 7.63 -2.91
C PHE A 477 4.05 6.39 -2.07
N TRP A 478 5.11 5.68 -2.42
CA TRP A 478 5.55 4.43 -1.80
C TRP A 478 4.41 3.39 -1.79
N PHE A 479 3.98 2.99 -0.57
CA PHE A 479 2.92 2.00 -0.37
C PHE A 479 1.49 2.59 -0.43
N MET A 480 1.33 3.90 -0.48
CA MET A 480 0.02 4.55 -0.61
C MET A 480 -0.21 4.93 -2.08
N GLY A 481 -1.14 4.27 -2.72
CA GLY A 481 -1.43 4.50 -4.12
C GLY A 481 -2.89 4.42 -4.48
N VAL A 482 -3.24 5.04 -5.59
CA VAL A 482 -4.55 4.98 -6.23
C VAL A 482 -4.32 4.42 -7.62
N ARG A 483 -4.74 3.20 -7.85
CA ARG A 483 -4.53 2.48 -9.11
C ARG A 483 -5.84 2.00 -9.73
N ILE A 484 -5.77 1.57 -10.97
CA ILE A 484 -6.88 0.84 -11.60
C ILE A 484 -7.09 -0.51 -10.92
N PHE A 485 -8.30 -1.02 -10.96
CA PHE A 485 -8.69 -2.31 -10.37
C PHE A 485 -9.59 -3.11 -11.31
N GLN A 486 -9.74 -4.39 -11.02
CA GLN A 486 -10.61 -5.30 -11.80
C GLN A 486 -12.09 -4.87 -11.68
N PRO A 487 -12.94 -5.10 -12.72
CA PRO A 487 -14.35 -4.71 -12.69
C PRO A 487 -15.12 -5.26 -11.49
N GLU A 488 -14.78 -6.46 -11.00
CA GLU A 488 -15.38 -7.11 -9.82
C GLU A 488 -15.19 -6.27 -8.55
N MET A 489 -14.17 -5.44 -8.50
CA MET A 489 -13.91 -4.54 -7.38
C MET A 489 -14.97 -3.43 -7.24
N LEU A 490 -15.74 -3.12 -8.29
CA LEU A 490 -16.90 -2.21 -8.18
C LEU A 490 -17.96 -2.81 -7.25
N LEU A 491 -18.18 -4.11 -7.32
CA LEU A 491 -19.09 -4.83 -6.43
C LEU A 491 -18.59 -4.81 -4.97
N VAL A 492 -17.27 -5.04 -4.81
CA VAL A 492 -16.61 -4.92 -3.50
C VAL A 492 -16.76 -3.49 -2.96
N LEU A 493 -16.49 -2.46 -3.76
CA LEU A 493 -16.67 -1.07 -3.38
C LEU A 493 -18.11 -0.80 -2.91
N ALA A 494 -19.12 -1.25 -3.67
CA ALA A 494 -20.52 -1.10 -3.31
C ALA A 494 -20.88 -1.81 -1.99
N MET A 495 -20.28 -2.95 -1.71
CA MET A 495 -20.48 -3.73 -0.47
C MET A 495 -19.92 -3.00 0.76
N TYR A 496 -18.73 -2.39 0.64
CA TYR A 496 -18.07 -1.69 1.75
C TYR A 496 -18.62 -0.27 1.98
N ALA A 497 -19.18 0.36 0.94
CA ALA A 497 -19.59 1.77 0.97
C ALA A 497 -20.60 2.11 2.09
N PRO A 498 -21.66 1.37 2.35
CA PRO A 498 -22.61 1.71 3.42
C PRO A 498 -21.98 1.72 4.81
N LEU A 499 -21.06 0.80 5.07
CA LEU A 499 -20.41 0.66 6.38
C LEU A 499 -19.37 1.76 6.61
N PHE A 500 -18.53 2.05 5.63
CA PHE A 500 -17.62 3.18 5.73
C PHE A 500 -18.34 4.51 5.76
N PHE A 501 -19.46 4.66 5.04
CA PHE A 501 -20.25 5.90 4.99
C PHE A 501 -20.68 6.38 6.39
N ILE A 502 -20.97 5.47 7.33
CA ILE A 502 -21.31 5.81 8.72
C ILE A 502 -20.20 6.67 9.35
N PHE A 503 -18.94 6.29 9.17
CA PHE A 503 -17.79 7.03 9.69
C PHE A 503 -17.62 8.40 9.01
N PHE A 504 -17.68 8.42 7.68
CA PHE A 504 -17.47 9.65 6.91
C PHE A 504 -18.60 10.65 7.13
N PHE A 505 -19.83 10.17 7.25
CA PHE A 505 -20.98 11.00 7.58
C PHE A 505 -20.90 11.55 9.02
N SER A 506 -20.55 10.71 9.99
CA SER A 506 -20.29 11.14 11.36
C SER A 506 -19.21 12.22 11.43
N ASN A 507 -18.11 12.04 10.66
CA ASN A 507 -17.05 13.04 10.57
C ASN A 507 -17.60 14.36 9.99
N SER A 508 -18.30 14.33 8.85
CA SER A 508 -18.86 15.51 8.22
C SER A 508 -19.80 16.27 9.15
N LEU A 509 -20.66 15.55 9.88
CA LEU A 509 -21.59 16.14 10.84
C LEU A 509 -20.87 16.82 12.00
N ARG A 510 -19.85 16.17 12.58
CA ARG A 510 -19.04 16.76 13.66
C ARG A 510 -18.27 18.00 13.19
N VAL A 511 -17.60 17.90 12.04
CA VAL A 511 -16.81 19.00 11.49
C VAL A 511 -17.68 20.21 11.18
N ASN A 512 -18.84 20.04 10.57
CA ASN A 512 -19.70 21.13 10.12
C ASN A 512 -20.75 21.54 11.18
N GLY A 513 -21.14 20.63 12.06
CA GLY A 513 -22.13 20.86 13.09
C GLY A 513 -21.55 21.33 14.43
N SER A 514 -20.38 20.86 14.87
CA SER A 514 -19.82 21.24 16.18
C SER A 514 -18.52 22.05 16.14
N MET A 515 -17.79 22.00 15.02
CA MET A 515 -16.47 22.66 14.91
C MET A 515 -16.49 23.93 14.06
N ARG A 516 -17.67 24.38 13.63
CA ARG A 516 -17.86 25.63 12.92
C ARG A 516 -18.44 26.65 13.91
N ILE A 517 -17.55 27.41 14.56
CA ILE A 517 -17.86 28.30 15.69
C ILE A 517 -17.67 29.74 15.24
N GLU A 518 -18.64 30.60 15.60
CA GLU A 518 -18.60 32.01 15.29
C GLU A 518 -17.35 32.70 15.88
N GLY A 519 -16.65 33.48 15.05
CA GLY A 519 -15.45 34.21 15.45
C GLY A 519 -14.18 33.35 15.56
N GLN A 520 -14.26 32.03 15.31
CA GLN A 520 -13.05 31.16 15.26
C GLN A 520 -12.44 31.17 13.86
N PRO A 521 -11.12 31.44 13.72
CA PRO A 521 -10.45 31.36 12.43
C PRO A 521 -10.59 29.97 11.80
N GLU A 522 -10.85 29.90 10.50
CA GLU A 522 -11.12 28.65 9.79
C GLU A 522 -9.93 27.67 9.86
N TRP A 523 -8.69 28.17 9.68
CA TRP A 523 -7.50 27.33 9.78
C TRP A 523 -7.39 26.60 11.12
N LYS A 524 -7.77 27.31 12.23
CA LYS A 524 -7.75 26.72 13.59
C LYS A 524 -8.81 25.63 13.73
N SER A 525 -10.03 25.88 13.22
CA SER A 525 -11.11 24.88 13.22
C SER A 525 -10.71 23.64 12.45
N MET A 526 -10.05 23.81 11.30
CA MET A 526 -9.61 22.69 10.46
C MET A 526 -8.44 21.91 11.07
N LEU A 527 -7.49 22.60 11.68
CA LEU A 527 -6.40 21.94 12.40
C LEU A 527 -6.93 21.08 13.57
N ILE A 528 -7.84 21.64 14.38
CA ILE A 528 -8.47 20.90 15.47
C ILE A 528 -9.26 19.69 14.91
N ALA A 529 -9.99 19.86 13.82
CA ALA A 529 -10.76 18.79 13.20
C ALA A 529 -9.84 17.69 12.63
N GLY A 530 -8.73 18.05 11.99
CA GLY A 530 -7.72 17.10 11.50
C GLY A 530 -7.11 16.29 12.63
N ILE A 531 -6.67 16.96 13.70
CA ILE A 531 -6.13 16.29 14.89
C ILE A 531 -7.19 15.40 15.53
N ALA A 532 -8.41 15.88 15.75
CA ALA A 532 -9.51 15.11 16.33
C ALA A 532 -9.78 13.79 15.58
N ASN A 533 -9.64 13.82 14.26
CA ASN A 533 -9.95 12.68 13.41
C ASN A 533 -8.79 11.68 13.30
N SER A 534 -7.54 12.09 13.52
CA SER A 534 -6.36 11.26 13.38
C SER A 534 -5.70 10.85 14.70
N LEU A 535 -5.93 11.59 15.79
CA LEU A 535 -5.22 11.43 17.07
C LEU A 535 -5.32 10.01 17.64
N GLY A 536 -6.51 9.40 17.63
CA GLY A 536 -6.70 8.07 18.19
C GLY A 536 -5.82 7.02 17.50
N LEU A 537 -5.75 7.05 16.18
CA LEU A 537 -4.89 6.15 15.40
C LEU A 537 -3.40 6.50 15.53
N PHE A 538 -3.08 7.78 15.62
CA PHE A 538 -1.71 8.23 15.84
C PHE A 538 -1.16 7.76 17.19
N LEU A 539 -1.99 7.76 18.25
CA LEU A 539 -1.61 7.23 19.56
C LEU A 539 -1.24 5.75 19.51
N ILE A 540 -1.90 4.96 18.65
CA ILE A 540 -1.54 3.54 18.45
C ILE A 540 -0.10 3.43 17.92
N ILE A 541 0.23 4.23 16.90
CA ILE A 541 1.61 4.27 16.36
C ILE A 541 2.59 4.69 17.45
N LEU A 542 2.29 5.72 18.23
CA LEU A 542 3.16 6.17 19.32
C LEU A 542 3.38 5.06 20.37
N ILE A 543 2.33 4.40 20.83
CA ILE A 543 2.45 3.29 21.81
C ILE A 543 3.33 2.18 21.22
N GLN A 544 3.08 1.78 19.97
CA GLN A 544 3.83 0.73 19.29
C GLN A 544 5.33 1.04 19.25
N TYR A 545 5.70 2.23 18.80
CA TYR A 545 7.10 2.59 18.56
C TYR A 545 7.84 3.10 19.80
N ILE A 546 7.15 3.71 20.77
CA ILE A 546 7.75 4.02 22.07
C ILE A 546 8.11 2.72 22.79
N THR A 547 7.21 1.74 22.81
CA THR A 547 7.51 0.41 23.39
C THR A 547 8.67 -0.25 22.66
N PHE A 548 8.67 -0.22 21.34
CA PHE A 548 9.77 -0.75 20.54
C PHE A 548 11.10 -0.07 20.85
N ALA A 549 11.12 1.28 20.97
CA ALA A 549 12.32 2.04 21.32
C ALA A 549 12.89 1.71 22.71
N TRP A 550 12.08 1.22 23.64
CA TRP A 550 12.53 0.87 24.98
C TRP A 550 12.89 -0.61 25.15
N THR A 551 12.23 -1.51 24.42
CA THR A 551 12.31 -2.95 24.67
C THR A 551 12.88 -3.76 23.50
N GLY A 552 13.08 -3.16 22.32
CA GLY A 552 13.41 -3.87 21.09
C GLY A 552 12.26 -4.75 20.56
N THR A 553 11.05 -4.64 21.14
CA THR A 553 9.88 -5.41 20.71
C THR A 553 8.65 -4.51 20.69
N VAL A 554 7.84 -4.65 19.64
CA VAL A 554 6.63 -3.83 19.47
C VAL A 554 5.54 -4.22 20.48
N PHE A 555 4.67 -3.28 20.86
CA PHE A 555 3.61 -3.51 21.84
C PHE A 555 2.58 -4.54 21.34
N TRP A 556 2.05 -4.36 20.12
CA TRP A 556 1.09 -5.31 19.51
C TRP A 556 1.83 -6.28 18.57
N THR A 557 2.49 -7.28 19.14
CA THR A 557 3.27 -8.26 18.39
C THR A 557 2.42 -9.04 17.37
N THR A 558 1.25 -9.56 17.77
CA THR A 558 0.38 -10.36 16.88
C THR A 558 -0.33 -9.54 15.82
N ASN A 559 -0.53 -8.25 16.05
CA ASN A 559 -1.25 -7.33 15.16
C ASN A 559 -0.35 -6.23 14.57
N TRP A 560 0.99 -6.38 14.65
CA TRP A 560 1.96 -5.37 14.18
C TRP A 560 1.71 -4.92 12.73
N LEU A 561 1.33 -5.85 11.85
CA LEU A 561 1.04 -5.55 10.45
C LEU A 561 -0.22 -4.67 10.31
N SER A 562 -1.22 -4.84 11.18
CA SER A 562 -2.40 -3.97 11.23
C SER A 562 -2.05 -2.57 11.73
N VAL A 563 -1.09 -2.45 12.65
CA VAL A 563 -0.57 -1.14 13.08
C VAL A 563 0.19 -0.45 11.94
N ASN A 564 0.97 -1.18 11.15
CA ASN A 564 1.70 -0.61 10.02
C ASN A 564 0.79 -0.04 8.91
N LEU A 565 -0.47 -0.50 8.79
CA LEU A 565 -1.44 0.14 7.90
C LEU A 565 -1.73 1.59 8.28
N LEU A 566 -1.59 1.94 9.55
CA LEU A 566 -1.91 3.27 10.07
C LEU A 566 -0.96 4.34 9.53
N PHE A 567 0.23 4.01 9.04
CA PHE A 567 1.11 4.96 8.36
C PHE A 567 0.45 5.62 7.14
N ALA A 568 -0.40 4.88 6.42
CA ALA A 568 -1.17 5.44 5.31
C ALA A 568 -2.50 6.04 5.78
N ILE A 569 -3.17 5.43 6.77
CA ILE A 569 -4.51 5.83 7.20
C ILE A 569 -4.49 7.13 7.99
N VAL A 570 -3.53 7.35 8.88
CA VAL A 570 -3.45 8.55 9.74
C VAL A 570 -3.39 9.85 8.93
N PRO A 571 -2.52 10.00 7.91
CA PRO A 571 -2.54 11.19 7.06
C PRO A 571 -3.87 11.42 6.33
N MET A 572 -4.49 10.34 5.82
CA MET A 572 -5.80 10.44 5.17
C MET A 572 -6.89 10.91 6.15
N MET A 573 -6.87 10.41 7.38
CA MET A 573 -7.81 10.83 8.42
C MET A 573 -7.60 12.29 8.83
N PHE A 574 -6.36 12.77 8.85
CA PHE A 574 -6.06 14.18 9.13
C PHE A 574 -6.62 15.11 8.05
N VAL A 575 -6.53 14.72 6.78
CA VAL A 575 -6.96 15.56 5.64
C VAL A 575 -8.47 15.51 5.39
N LEU A 576 -9.14 14.40 5.76
CA LEU A 576 -10.57 14.19 5.52
C LEU A 576 -11.49 15.35 5.98
N PRO A 577 -11.34 15.94 7.18
CA PRO A 577 -12.17 17.06 7.61
C PRO A 577 -12.12 18.27 6.69
N TYR A 578 -10.98 18.54 6.05
CA TYR A 578 -10.84 19.65 5.09
C TYR A 578 -11.75 19.43 3.87
N PHE A 579 -11.75 18.23 3.31
CA PHE A 579 -12.66 17.89 2.21
C PHE A 579 -14.12 18.02 2.63
N ASN A 580 -14.52 17.47 3.78
CA ASN A 580 -15.86 17.55 4.30
C ASN A 580 -16.31 19.00 4.50
N ARG A 581 -15.42 19.89 4.94
CA ARG A 581 -15.71 21.33 5.10
C ARG A 581 -15.86 22.03 3.74
N TYR A 582 -14.99 21.74 2.77
CA TYR A 582 -15.10 22.33 1.43
C TYR A 582 -16.38 21.90 0.72
N PHE A 583 -16.75 20.63 0.78
CA PHE A 583 -18.01 20.13 0.21
C PHE A 583 -19.24 20.74 0.89
N PHE A 584 -19.16 20.93 2.20
CA PHE A 584 -20.22 21.62 2.94
C PHE A 584 -20.39 23.06 2.45
N TYR A 585 -19.31 23.79 2.24
CA TYR A 585 -19.40 25.15 1.69
C TYR A 585 -19.91 25.22 0.25
N MET A 586 -19.81 24.14 -0.51
CA MET A 586 -20.41 24.08 -1.85
C MET A 586 -21.92 23.88 -1.83
N THR A 587 -22.43 23.13 -0.85
CA THR A 587 -23.83 22.67 -0.87
C THR A 587 -24.68 23.15 0.31
N GLY A 588 -24.06 23.71 1.35
CA GLY A 588 -24.75 24.05 2.61
C GLY A 588 -25.28 22.81 3.36
N ARG A 589 -24.86 21.58 2.94
CA ARG A 589 -25.34 20.31 3.49
C ARG A 589 -24.18 19.36 3.75
N VAL A 590 -24.37 18.42 4.69
CA VAL A 590 -23.32 17.49 5.17
C VAL A 590 -23.15 16.21 4.34
N TYR A 591 -23.84 16.05 3.21
CA TYR A 591 -23.97 14.75 2.52
C TYR A 591 -22.93 14.53 1.41
N LEU A 592 -22.65 15.54 0.58
CA LEU A 592 -21.80 15.35 -0.62
C LEU A 592 -20.37 14.94 -0.23
N GLY A 593 -19.78 15.60 0.77
CA GLY A 593 -18.44 15.29 1.24
C GLY A 593 -18.27 13.80 1.60
N PRO A 594 -19.04 13.27 2.56
CA PRO A 594 -18.93 11.87 2.94
C PRO A 594 -19.23 10.88 1.81
N MET A 595 -20.17 11.19 0.90
CA MET A 595 -20.45 10.31 -0.24
C MET A 595 -19.25 10.20 -1.20
N VAL A 596 -18.62 11.32 -1.56
CA VAL A 596 -17.43 11.33 -2.42
C VAL A 596 -16.23 10.70 -1.72
N THR A 597 -15.95 11.14 -0.48
CA THR A 597 -14.75 10.69 0.25
C THR A 597 -14.84 9.22 0.65
N THR A 598 -16.03 8.66 0.90
CA THR A 598 -16.22 7.22 1.11
C THR A 598 -15.78 6.41 -0.13
N LEU A 599 -16.25 6.78 -1.32
CA LEU A 599 -15.92 6.06 -2.56
C LEU A 599 -14.42 6.11 -2.85
N VAL A 600 -13.82 7.30 -2.74
CA VAL A 600 -12.37 7.49 -2.97
C VAL A 600 -11.53 6.76 -1.93
N PHE A 601 -11.91 6.81 -0.65
CA PHE A 601 -11.19 6.11 0.40
C PHE A 601 -11.21 4.59 0.23
N ILE A 602 -12.38 4.01 -0.08
CA ILE A 602 -12.49 2.57 -0.36
C ILE A 602 -11.64 2.19 -1.57
N MET A 603 -11.63 3.02 -2.62
CA MET A 603 -10.78 2.80 -3.78
C MET A 603 -9.30 2.73 -3.38
N ILE A 604 -8.80 3.68 -2.56
CA ILE A 604 -7.41 3.68 -2.07
C ILE A 604 -7.12 2.42 -1.26
N LEU A 605 -8.01 2.04 -0.35
CA LEU A 605 -7.86 0.82 0.44
C LEU A 605 -7.86 -0.44 -0.43
N SER A 606 -8.76 -0.51 -1.40
CA SER A 606 -8.97 -1.69 -2.25
C SER A 606 -7.83 -1.93 -3.23
N THR A 607 -7.08 -0.90 -3.57
CA THR A 607 -5.91 -1.01 -4.46
C THR A 607 -4.62 -1.42 -3.73
N ASN A 608 -4.61 -1.40 -2.39
CA ASN A 608 -3.44 -1.72 -1.56
C ASN A 608 -3.78 -2.82 -0.54
N THR A 609 -4.39 -3.92 -1.01
CA THR A 609 -4.81 -5.01 -0.14
C THR A 609 -4.85 -6.35 -0.86
N VAL A 610 -5.01 -7.41 -0.08
CA VAL A 610 -5.35 -8.75 -0.59
C VAL A 610 -6.85 -8.90 -0.71
N VAL A 611 -7.30 -9.44 -1.84
CA VAL A 611 -8.72 -9.64 -2.17
C VAL A 611 -8.94 -11.08 -2.62
N TYR A 612 -9.62 -11.87 -1.80
CA TYR A 612 -9.86 -13.30 -2.08
C TYR A 612 -11.19 -13.51 -2.82
N LEU A 613 -11.29 -12.97 -4.05
CA LEU A 613 -12.46 -13.20 -4.90
C LEU A 613 -12.45 -14.64 -5.47
N PRO A 614 -13.62 -15.26 -5.66
CA PRO A 614 -13.72 -16.50 -6.43
C PRO A 614 -13.16 -16.34 -7.85
N ILE A 615 -12.42 -17.38 -8.30
CA ILE A 615 -11.78 -17.42 -9.63
C ILE A 615 -12.86 -17.66 -10.68
#